data_0b8ebfc0d195fb95a7bdebdd691f6e82
#
_entry.id   0b8ebfc0d195fb95a7bdebdd691f6e82
#
_cell.length_a   1.000
_cell.length_b   1.000
_cell.length_c   1.000
_cell.angle_alpha   90.00
_cell.angle_beta   90.00
_cell.angle_gamma   90.00
#
_symmetry.space_group_name_H-M   'P 1'
#
loop_
_entity.id
_entity.type
_entity.pdbx_description
1 polymer ?
#
loop_
_entity_poly.entity_id
_entity_poly.type
_entity_poly.pdbx_seq_one_letter_code
_entity_poly.pdbx_strand_id
1 'polypeptide(L)'
;MTNWIVSLNCLVLTASSCLGLLILWVGLQRVFQAAPQLNPSVVSDGDVVNAEDISLTVVIPAFNESLNIKRSLGSVFQSLPPCGDWHVIVVDDMSTDSTPDLAQQCATAMDQQHRFTLIQAGPRPPRERWVGKNWACATAMDHVKSSWVLFIDADVELRPTALRRALLQAIDEQADLFSLAPRLVCTCLAEWMVQPIMASLLGLGFPIVEANDPTSDVAFAAGPFMLFRRSAYDAIGGHRALAGEVVEDLALARTIKSSGFRLRYVLGLDAVDLQMYPNLSALWEGWTKNWFLGLDRNIPKALAAGGVVVLMFAAPWIFLPICAAFAVMSFGKTVIFAASSLLAAIAVVLQIFLRFWIKDRFGVPVKFWWLMGVGGLLVGAIAPVSVWRSLTGRGWTWKGRPLATD
;
A
#
# COMPACT_ATOMS: atom_id res chain seq x y z
N MET A 1 -44.60 -18.26 7.36
CA MET A 1 -43.34 -18.26 8.11
C MET A 1 -42.13 -17.90 7.26
N THR A 2 -41.91 -18.51 6.11
CA THR A 2 -40.70 -18.31 5.24
C THR A 2 -40.47 -16.85 4.82
N ASN A 3 -41.52 -16.13 4.43
CA ASN A 3 -41.41 -14.73 3.99
C ASN A 3 -41.05 -13.73 5.10
N TRP A 4 -41.33 -14.05 6.38
CA TRP A 4 -40.98 -13.19 7.53
C TRP A 4 -39.49 -13.29 7.84
N ILE A 5 -38.94 -14.50 7.78
CA ILE A 5 -37.52 -14.76 7.98
C ILE A 5 -36.69 -14.03 6.89
N VAL A 6 -37.13 -14.11 5.63
CA VAL A 6 -36.43 -13.43 4.52
C VAL A 6 -36.45 -11.90 4.70
N SER A 7 -37.60 -11.30 5.02
CA SER A 7 -37.70 -9.85 5.23
C SER A 7 -36.85 -9.36 6.40
N LEU A 8 -36.82 -10.12 7.50
CA LEU A 8 -35.98 -9.81 8.66
C LEU A 8 -34.49 -9.91 8.34
N ASN A 9 -34.07 -10.94 7.61
CA ASN A 9 -32.67 -11.07 7.16
C ASN A 9 -32.26 -9.91 6.25
N CYS A 10 -33.11 -9.50 5.32
CA CYS A 10 -32.84 -8.30 4.50
C CYS A 10 -32.63 -7.06 5.36
N LEU A 11 -33.47 -6.86 6.38
CA LEU A 11 -33.36 -5.72 7.29
C LEU A 11 -32.06 -5.76 8.08
N VAL A 12 -31.73 -6.91 8.65
CA VAL A 12 -30.47 -7.10 9.43
C VAL A 12 -29.24 -6.85 8.55
N LEU A 13 -29.19 -7.41 7.34
CA LEU A 13 -28.03 -7.26 6.45
C LEU A 13 -27.86 -5.81 5.98
N THR A 14 -28.97 -5.12 5.61
CA THR A 14 -28.89 -3.73 5.17
C THR A 14 -28.55 -2.77 6.33
N ALA A 15 -29.06 -3.03 7.54
CA ALA A 15 -28.70 -2.29 8.74
C ALA A 15 -27.23 -2.49 9.10
N SER A 16 -26.74 -3.74 9.03
CA SER A 16 -25.32 -4.06 9.24
C SER A 16 -24.41 -3.40 8.22
N SER A 17 -24.82 -3.29 6.96
CA SER A 17 -24.09 -2.55 5.92
C SER A 17 -23.96 -1.06 6.26
N CYS A 18 -25.06 -0.42 6.67
CA CYS A 18 -25.04 0.98 7.09
C CYS A 18 -24.14 1.20 8.30
N LEU A 19 -24.28 0.36 9.32
CA LEU A 19 -23.47 0.45 10.55
C LEU A 19 -21.98 0.27 10.24
N GLY A 20 -21.63 -0.75 9.45
CA GLY A 20 -20.25 -0.99 9.03
C GLY A 20 -19.64 0.18 8.27
N LEU A 21 -20.39 0.77 7.32
CA LEU A 21 -19.94 1.96 6.58
C LEU A 21 -19.80 3.20 7.47
N LEU A 22 -20.66 3.39 8.45
CA LEU A 22 -20.54 4.47 9.43
C LEU A 22 -19.32 4.29 10.33
N ILE A 23 -19.07 3.07 10.81
CA ILE A 23 -17.88 2.74 11.61
C ILE A 23 -16.61 3.00 10.77
N LEU A 24 -16.57 2.52 9.52
CA LEU A 24 -15.47 2.77 8.61
C LEU A 24 -15.25 4.27 8.40
N TRP A 25 -16.31 5.03 8.11
CA TRP A 25 -16.25 6.47 7.91
C TRP A 25 -15.69 7.22 9.12
N VAL A 26 -16.26 6.97 10.32
CA VAL A 26 -15.82 7.62 11.56
C VAL A 26 -14.38 7.21 11.90
N GLY A 27 -14.06 5.94 11.73
CA GLY A 27 -12.69 5.41 11.94
C GLY A 27 -11.67 6.09 11.05
N LEU A 28 -11.94 6.18 9.75
CA LEU A 28 -11.05 6.85 8.79
C LEU A 28 -10.88 8.34 9.12
N GLN A 29 -11.95 9.04 9.47
CA GLN A 29 -11.85 10.45 9.87
C GLN A 29 -10.93 10.61 11.09
N ARG A 30 -11.09 9.79 12.12
CA ARG A 30 -10.25 9.83 13.33
C ARG A 30 -8.78 9.52 13.02
N VAL A 31 -8.52 8.46 12.24
CA VAL A 31 -7.16 8.07 11.86
C VAL A 31 -6.46 9.18 11.10
N PHE A 32 -7.12 9.75 10.08
CA PHE A 32 -6.50 10.80 9.26
C PHE A 32 -6.34 12.15 9.98
N GLN A 33 -7.18 12.43 11.00
CA GLN A 33 -7.02 13.61 11.84
C GLN A 33 -5.86 13.48 12.84
N ALA A 34 -5.65 12.27 13.36
CA ALA A 34 -4.61 12.00 14.35
C ALA A 34 -3.27 11.57 13.72
N ALA A 35 -3.26 11.15 12.45
CA ALA A 35 -2.07 10.67 11.80
C ALA A 35 -1.02 11.78 11.61
N PRO A 36 0.25 11.52 11.96
CA PRO A 36 1.33 12.44 11.66
C PRO A 36 1.47 12.61 10.15
N GLN A 37 1.76 13.83 9.71
CA GLN A 37 1.93 14.17 8.30
C GLN A 37 3.35 14.61 8.05
N LEU A 38 3.83 14.40 6.81
CA LEU A 38 5.11 14.93 6.39
C LEU A 38 5.07 16.46 6.45
N ASN A 39 5.98 17.05 7.21
CA ASN A 39 5.98 18.49 7.49
C ASN A 39 6.16 19.32 6.19
N PRO A 40 5.22 20.19 5.81
CA PRO A 40 5.31 21.00 4.61
C PRO A 40 6.31 22.16 4.73
N SER A 41 6.63 22.61 5.94
CA SER A 41 7.34 23.87 6.20
C SER A 41 8.88 23.78 6.12
N VAL A 42 9.46 22.63 5.82
CA VAL A 42 10.91 22.39 5.82
C VAL A 42 11.53 22.58 4.43
N VAL A 43 11.14 23.61 3.69
CA VAL A 43 11.73 23.86 2.36
C VAL A 43 11.97 25.34 2.13
N SER A 44 12.97 25.89 2.80
CA SER A 44 13.67 27.07 2.28
C SER A 44 14.89 26.60 1.48
N ASP A 45 15.27 27.34 0.42
CA ASP A 45 16.44 27.00 -0.42
C ASP A 45 17.77 26.92 0.36
N GLY A 46 17.78 27.35 1.64
CA GLY A 46 18.92 27.28 2.55
C GLY A 46 19.01 26.02 3.43
N ASP A 47 17.97 25.18 3.49
CA ASP A 47 17.88 24.03 4.41
C ASP A 47 18.50 22.75 3.83
N VAL A 48 19.58 22.84 3.06
CA VAL A 48 20.38 21.65 2.75
C VAL A 48 21.03 21.17 4.04
N VAL A 49 20.80 19.90 4.38
CA VAL A 49 21.50 19.26 5.50
C VAL A 49 22.98 19.17 5.13
N ASN A 50 23.75 20.18 5.52
CA ASN A 50 25.20 20.26 5.29
C ASN A 50 26.00 19.71 6.48
N ALA A 51 25.41 18.85 7.32
CA ALA A 51 26.19 18.15 8.32
C ALA A 51 27.14 17.16 7.61
N GLU A 52 28.43 17.26 7.85
CA GLU A 52 29.48 16.44 7.18
C GLU A 52 29.24 14.93 7.32
N ASP A 53 28.44 14.52 8.33
CA ASP A 53 28.15 13.12 8.63
C ASP A 53 26.86 12.59 8.00
N ILE A 54 26.08 13.42 7.24
CA ILE A 54 24.81 13.01 6.68
C ILE A 54 24.96 12.75 5.18
N SER A 55 24.80 11.48 4.83
CA SER A 55 24.76 10.99 3.44
C SER A 55 23.58 10.06 3.23
N LEU A 56 23.04 10.02 2.01
CA LEU A 56 21.86 9.22 1.63
C LEU A 56 22.12 8.40 0.38
N THR A 57 21.79 7.12 0.42
CA THR A 57 21.64 6.30 -0.80
C THR A 57 20.18 5.94 -1.01
N VAL A 58 19.64 6.24 -2.19
CA VAL A 58 18.32 5.79 -2.63
C VAL A 58 18.51 4.49 -3.40
N VAL A 59 17.83 3.43 -2.99
CA VAL A 59 17.86 2.10 -3.58
C VAL A 59 16.53 1.80 -4.24
N ILE A 60 16.54 1.46 -5.53
CA ILE A 60 15.36 1.11 -6.32
C ILE A 60 15.53 -0.34 -6.82
N PRO A 61 14.94 -1.34 -6.16
CA PRO A 61 14.89 -2.70 -6.69
C PRO A 61 13.95 -2.77 -7.88
N ALA A 62 14.38 -3.37 -8.98
CA ALA A 62 13.62 -3.43 -10.21
C ALA A 62 13.60 -4.86 -10.80
N PHE A 63 12.42 -5.32 -11.24
CA PHE A 63 12.22 -6.52 -12.02
C PHE A 63 11.07 -6.30 -13.00
N ASN A 64 11.37 -6.26 -14.31
CA ASN A 64 10.41 -6.00 -15.38
C ASN A 64 9.56 -4.74 -15.10
N GLU A 65 10.25 -3.61 -14.92
CA GLU A 65 9.69 -2.28 -14.61
C GLU A 65 9.81 -1.30 -15.78
N SER A 66 9.90 -1.78 -17.01
CA SER A 66 10.07 -0.91 -18.20
C SER A 66 9.00 0.18 -18.32
N LEU A 67 7.79 -0.05 -17.78
CA LEU A 67 6.71 0.93 -17.78
C LEU A 67 6.88 2.05 -16.72
N ASN A 68 7.62 1.78 -15.65
CA ASN A 68 7.66 2.62 -14.46
C ASN A 68 9.03 3.26 -14.23
N ILE A 69 10.13 2.55 -14.53
CA ILE A 69 11.48 2.90 -14.08
C ILE A 69 11.91 4.32 -14.50
N LYS A 70 11.57 4.78 -15.71
CA LYS A 70 11.91 6.15 -16.15
C LYS A 70 11.19 7.21 -15.32
N ARG A 71 9.92 6.98 -14.97
CA ARG A 71 9.12 7.90 -14.17
C ARG A 71 9.64 7.95 -12.73
N SER A 72 9.85 6.78 -12.11
CA SER A 72 10.36 6.66 -10.76
C SER A 72 11.75 7.28 -10.62
N LEU A 73 12.73 6.80 -11.37
CA LEU A 73 14.10 7.29 -11.34
C LEU A 73 14.20 8.77 -11.72
N GLY A 74 13.44 9.20 -12.74
CA GLY A 74 13.38 10.61 -13.15
C GLY A 74 12.85 11.50 -12.05
N SER A 75 11.85 11.07 -11.27
CA SER A 75 11.31 11.83 -10.14
C SER A 75 12.34 11.97 -8.99
N VAL A 76 13.17 10.94 -8.77
CA VAL A 76 14.27 10.99 -7.81
C VAL A 76 15.31 12.02 -8.23
N PHE A 77 15.73 12.02 -9.50
CA PHE A 77 16.71 12.98 -10.01
C PHE A 77 16.21 14.43 -10.07
N GLN A 78 14.89 14.62 -10.24
CA GLN A 78 14.26 15.93 -10.20
C GLN A 78 14.00 16.46 -8.79
N SER A 79 14.20 15.61 -7.78
CA SER A 79 14.03 16.00 -6.39
C SER A 79 15.10 17.01 -5.96
N LEU A 80 14.72 17.92 -5.06
CA LEU A 80 15.68 18.76 -4.38
C LEU A 80 16.69 17.86 -3.65
N PRO A 81 18.01 18.16 -3.73
CA PRO A 81 19.03 17.38 -3.05
C PRO A 81 18.69 17.23 -1.55
N PRO A 82 18.61 15.98 -1.03
CA PRO A 82 18.28 15.76 0.38
C PRO A 82 19.39 16.20 1.33
N CYS A 83 20.65 16.04 0.90
CA CYS A 83 21.87 16.40 1.61
C CYS A 83 23.00 16.63 0.59
N GLY A 84 24.18 17.02 1.06
CA GLY A 84 25.35 17.28 0.20
C GLY A 84 25.85 16.03 -0.51
N ASP A 85 25.94 14.92 0.20
CA ASP A 85 26.36 13.61 -0.34
C ASP A 85 25.17 12.67 -0.48
N TRP A 86 24.73 12.44 -1.73
CA TRP A 86 23.66 11.48 -2.00
C TRP A 86 23.85 10.76 -3.32
N HIS A 87 23.40 9.50 -3.36
CA HIS A 87 23.59 8.60 -4.49
C HIS A 87 22.32 7.79 -4.77
N VAL A 88 22.15 7.28 -6.01
CA VAL A 88 21.02 6.45 -6.42
C VAL A 88 21.54 5.14 -6.98
N ILE A 89 21.02 4.03 -6.47
CA ILE A 89 21.32 2.69 -6.93
C ILE A 89 20.04 2.06 -7.47
N VAL A 90 20.01 1.70 -8.74
CA VAL A 90 18.99 0.80 -9.29
C VAL A 90 19.57 -0.61 -9.28
N VAL A 91 18.84 -1.56 -8.69
CA VAL A 91 19.25 -2.97 -8.67
C VAL A 91 18.29 -3.77 -9.52
N ASP A 92 18.78 -4.24 -10.65
CA ASP A 92 18.03 -5.09 -11.57
C ASP A 92 18.09 -6.56 -11.15
N ASP A 93 16.94 -7.13 -10.77
CA ASP A 93 16.79 -8.55 -10.39
C ASP A 93 16.60 -9.44 -11.63
N MET A 94 17.50 -9.34 -12.60
CA MET A 94 17.47 -10.13 -13.83
C MET A 94 16.21 -9.88 -14.68
N SER A 95 15.89 -8.63 -14.96
CA SER A 95 14.79 -8.26 -15.87
C SER A 95 14.99 -8.86 -17.26
N THR A 96 13.90 -9.24 -17.90
CA THR A 96 13.83 -9.77 -19.26
C THR A 96 13.33 -8.74 -20.27
N ASP A 97 12.96 -7.55 -19.78
CA ASP A 97 12.53 -6.41 -20.58
C ASP A 97 13.63 -5.32 -20.64
N SER A 98 13.29 -4.15 -21.15
CA SER A 98 14.24 -3.03 -21.31
C SER A 98 14.47 -2.22 -20.01
N THR A 99 14.13 -2.73 -18.83
CA THR A 99 14.28 -2.02 -17.55
C THR A 99 15.69 -1.46 -17.32
N PRO A 100 16.78 -2.26 -17.41
CA PRO A 100 18.13 -1.76 -17.15
C PRO A 100 18.57 -0.69 -18.17
N ASP A 101 18.24 -0.89 -19.45
CA ASP A 101 18.58 0.06 -20.51
C ASP A 101 17.85 1.40 -20.29
N LEU A 102 16.58 1.36 -19.91
CA LEU A 102 15.78 2.53 -19.64
C LEU A 102 16.26 3.30 -18.40
N ALA A 103 16.76 2.60 -17.37
CA ALA A 103 17.36 3.24 -16.19
C ALA A 103 18.66 3.96 -16.58
N GLN A 104 19.55 3.32 -17.34
CA GLN A 104 20.78 3.92 -17.82
C GLN A 104 20.53 5.13 -18.74
N GLN A 105 19.59 5.01 -19.67
CA GLN A 105 19.17 6.12 -20.54
C GLN A 105 18.61 7.29 -19.73
N CYS A 106 17.83 7.04 -18.70
CA CYS A 106 17.26 8.08 -17.83
C CYS A 106 18.37 8.86 -17.12
N ALA A 107 19.34 8.17 -16.52
CA ALA A 107 20.47 8.80 -15.84
C ALA A 107 21.32 9.64 -16.81
N THR A 108 21.55 9.13 -18.03
CA THR A 108 22.29 9.86 -19.07
C THR A 108 21.54 11.09 -19.56
N ALA A 109 20.25 10.97 -19.85
CA ALA A 109 19.44 12.07 -20.36
C ALA A 109 19.27 13.23 -19.35
N MET A 110 19.42 12.93 -18.06
CA MET A 110 19.31 13.90 -16.96
C MET A 110 20.68 14.37 -16.42
N ASP A 111 21.77 13.96 -17.03
CA ASP A 111 23.16 14.29 -16.60
C ASP A 111 23.46 13.87 -15.15
N GLN A 112 22.93 12.71 -14.72
CA GLN A 112 23.04 12.20 -13.36
C GLN A 112 23.95 10.98 -13.22
N GLN A 113 24.79 10.66 -14.23
CA GLN A 113 25.66 9.48 -14.23
C GLN A 113 26.65 9.50 -13.05
N HIS A 114 27.07 10.68 -12.61
CA HIS A 114 28.04 10.85 -11.51
C HIS A 114 27.51 10.40 -10.15
N ARG A 115 26.17 10.35 -9.95
CA ARG A 115 25.52 9.87 -8.72
C ARG A 115 24.59 8.69 -8.94
N PHE A 116 24.77 7.96 -10.03
CA PHE A 116 23.95 6.82 -10.39
C PHE A 116 24.79 5.55 -10.54
N THR A 117 24.27 4.45 -10.02
CA THR A 117 24.83 3.11 -10.24
C THR A 117 23.73 2.14 -10.59
N LEU A 118 23.93 1.38 -11.67
CA LEU A 118 23.08 0.24 -12.02
C LEU A 118 23.80 -1.05 -11.63
N ILE A 119 23.16 -1.86 -10.82
CA ILE A 119 23.70 -3.15 -10.33
C ILE A 119 22.82 -4.28 -10.85
N GLN A 120 23.44 -5.36 -11.31
CA GLN A 120 22.75 -6.63 -11.55
C GLN A 120 22.78 -7.46 -10.26
N ALA A 121 21.60 -7.82 -9.72
CA ALA A 121 21.54 -8.61 -8.51
C ALA A 121 22.10 -10.02 -8.67
N GLY A 122 22.13 -10.52 -9.90
CA GLY A 122 22.60 -11.86 -10.22
C GLY A 122 21.68 -12.98 -9.70
N PRO A 123 22.09 -14.24 -9.87
CA PRO A 123 21.31 -15.39 -9.45
C PRO A 123 21.25 -15.47 -7.92
N ARG A 124 20.09 -15.86 -7.40
CA ARG A 124 19.91 -16.12 -5.96
C ARG A 124 20.68 -17.38 -5.53
N PRO A 125 21.18 -17.43 -4.30
CA PRO A 125 21.82 -18.63 -3.77
C PRO A 125 20.88 -19.85 -3.84
N PRO A 126 21.28 -20.97 -4.45
CA PRO A 126 20.35 -22.07 -4.78
C PRO A 126 19.84 -22.87 -3.56
N ARG A 127 20.45 -22.64 -2.39
CA ARG A 127 20.08 -23.33 -1.13
C ARG A 127 19.36 -22.43 -0.13
N GLU A 128 19.09 -21.20 -0.51
CA GLU A 128 18.47 -20.20 0.35
C GLU A 128 17.15 -19.74 -0.28
N ARG A 129 16.13 -19.58 0.57
CA ARG A 129 14.85 -19.03 0.14
C ARG A 129 14.93 -17.51 0.08
N TRP A 130 14.94 -16.94 -1.12
CA TRP A 130 14.97 -15.51 -1.35
C TRP A 130 13.74 -15.04 -2.13
N VAL A 131 13.07 -14.01 -1.64
CA VAL A 131 12.14 -13.20 -2.43
C VAL A 131 12.96 -12.22 -3.27
N GLY A 132 12.55 -11.95 -4.52
CA GLY A 132 13.32 -11.13 -5.45
C GLY A 132 13.66 -9.74 -4.95
N LYS A 133 12.67 -9.04 -4.39
CA LYS A 133 12.87 -7.70 -3.81
C LYS A 133 13.90 -7.73 -2.69
N ASN A 134 13.83 -8.71 -1.78
CA ASN A 134 14.77 -8.82 -0.67
C ASN A 134 16.20 -9.11 -1.16
N TRP A 135 16.33 -9.96 -2.19
CA TRP A 135 17.63 -10.24 -2.81
C TRP A 135 18.24 -8.99 -3.44
N ALA A 136 17.46 -8.26 -4.25
CA ALA A 136 17.94 -7.03 -4.86
C ALA A 136 18.32 -5.97 -3.81
N CYS A 137 17.48 -5.76 -2.77
CA CYS A 137 17.79 -4.83 -1.69
C CYS A 137 19.03 -5.24 -0.90
N ALA A 138 19.18 -6.54 -0.58
CA ALA A 138 20.37 -7.05 0.14
C ALA A 138 21.64 -6.88 -0.69
N THR A 139 21.59 -7.13 -2.02
CA THR A 139 22.71 -6.92 -2.93
C THR A 139 23.10 -5.44 -3.01
N ALA A 140 22.14 -4.53 -3.05
CA ALA A 140 22.44 -3.09 -3.02
C ALA A 140 23.26 -2.69 -1.81
N MET A 141 22.99 -3.28 -0.65
CA MET A 141 23.63 -2.90 0.62
C MET A 141 25.13 -3.19 0.65
N ASP A 142 25.63 -4.12 -0.17
CA ASP A 142 27.08 -4.36 -0.32
C ASP A 142 27.79 -3.15 -0.97
N HIS A 143 27.04 -2.25 -1.62
CA HIS A 143 27.54 -1.04 -2.28
C HIS A 143 27.18 0.26 -1.53
N VAL A 144 26.29 0.22 -0.54
CA VAL A 144 25.85 1.39 0.23
C VAL A 144 26.87 1.70 1.33
N LYS A 145 27.34 2.97 1.38
CA LYS A 145 28.25 3.47 2.42
C LYS A 145 27.66 4.62 3.23
N SER A 146 26.55 5.18 2.78
CA SER A 146 25.89 6.34 3.37
C SER A 146 25.34 6.06 4.76
N SER A 147 25.18 7.11 5.57
CA SER A 147 24.62 7.04 6.92
C SER A 147 23.11 6.79 6.94
N TRP A 148 22.43 7.06 5.82
CA TRP A 148 21.02 6.76 5.60
C TRP A 148 20.81 5.98 4.31
N VAL A 149 19.82 5.09 4.29
CA VAL A 149 19.40 4.36 3.09
C VAL A 149 17.90 4.45 2.93
N LEU A 150 17.46 4.83 1.74
CA LEU A 150 16.06 4.88 1.35
C LEU A 150 15.76 3.79 0.33
N PHE A 151 14.85 2.89 0.65
CA PHE A 151 14.29 1.95 -0.31
C PHE A 151 12.98 2.53 -0.85
N ILE A 152 12.86 2.60 -2.18
CA ILE A 152 11.61 2.95 -2.87
C ILE A 152 11.29 1.92 -3.95
N ASP A 153 10.01 1.63 -4.15
CA ASP A 153 9.57 0.75 -5.23
C ASP A 153 9.69 1.45 -6.60
N ALA A 154 9.91 0.67 -7.65
CA ALA A 154 10.10 1.21 -9.01
C ALA A 154 8.83 1.80 -9.65
N ASP A 155 7.67 1.67 -9.01
CA ASP A 155 6.38 2.26 -9.39
C ASP A 155 6.01 3.52 -8.58
N VAL A 156 6.93 3.98 -7.73
CA VAL A 156 6.83 5.22 -6.95
C VAL A 156 7.27 6.42 -7.78
N GLU A 157 6.56 7.54 -7.61
CA GLU A 157 6.94 8.86 -8.13
C GLU A 157 7.03 9.85 -6.97
N LEU A 158 8.18 10.50 -6.81
CA LEU A 158 8.42 11.47 -5.75
C LEU A 158 8.09 12.88 -6.21
N ARG A 159 7.49 13.67 -5.32
CA ARG A 159 7.38 15.12 -5.51
C ARG A 159 8.72 15.78 -5.20
N PRO A 160 9.02 16.95 -5.79
CA PRO A 160 10.37 17.55 -5.74
C PRO A 160 10.95 17.72 -4.34
N THR A 161 10.12 17.94 -3.33
CA THR A 161 10.57 18.18 -1.94
C THR A 161 10.61 16.93 -1.06
N ALA A 162 10.13 15.77 -1.58
CA ALA A 162 9.88 14.57 -0.78
C ALA A 162 11.14 14.05 -0.06
N LEU A 163 12.25 13.90 -0.78
CA LEU A 163 13.49 13.36 -0.21
C LEU A 163 14.03 14.24 0.92
N ARG A 164 14.11 15.56 0.69
CA ARG A 164 14.62 16.51 1.66
C ARG A 164 13.75 16.58 2.90
N ARG A 165 12.43 16.72 2.73
CA ARG A 165 11.47 16.74 3.84
C ARG A 165 11.53 15.48 4.69
N ALA A 166 11.55 14.30 4.04
CA ALA A 166 11.61 13.03 4.73
C ALA A 166 12.90 12.85 5.54
N LEU A 167 14.06 13.18 4.97
CA LEU A 167 15.34 13.07 5.65
C LEU A 167 15.42 14.03 6.84
N LEU A 168 15.03 15.29 6.65
CA LEU A 168 15.04 16.30 7.73
C LEU A 168 14.10 15.90 8.86
N GLN A 169 12.88 15.48 8.57
CA GLN A 169 11.94 15.04 9.61
C GLN A 169 12.40 13.76 10.31
N ALA A 170 12.99 12.81 9.56
CA ALA A 170 13.55 11.59 10.15
C ALA A 170 14.68 11.90 11.15
N ILE A 171 15.52 12.88 10.84
CA ILE A 171 16.60 13.34 11.73
C ILE A 171 16.03 14.05 12.95
N ASP A 172 15.14 15.01 12.75
CA ASP A 172 14.50 15.81 13.81
C ASP A 172 13.75 14.92 14.81
N GLU A 173 12.99 13.95 14.29
CA GLU A 173 12.25 13.00 15.10
C GLU A 173 13.09 11.82 15.60
N GLN A 174 14.41 11.80 15.32
CA GLN A 174 15.33 10.72 15.68
C GLN A 174 14.83 9.33 15.26
N ALA A 175 14.25 9.24 14.09
CA ALA A 175 13.75 7.98 13.57
C ALA A 175 14.89 7.06 13.14
N ASP A 176 14.73 5.75 13.39
CA ASP A 176 15.60 4.71 12.87
C ASP A 176 15.00 4.07 11.61
N LEU A 177 13.67 4.01 11.53
CA LEU A 177 12.89 3.76 10.33
C LEU A 177 11.83 4.84 10.16
N PHE A 178 11.89 5.59 9.07
CA PHE A 178 10.91 6.59 8.67
C PHE A 178 10.23 6.15 7.39
N SER A 179 8.92 5.95 7.43
CA SER A 179 8.15 5.46 6.27
C SER A 179 7.02 6.42 5.93
N LEU A 180 6.77 6.61 4.63
CA LEU A 180 5.71 7.47 4.12
C LEU A 180 4.58 6.63 3.51
N ALA A 181 3.36 6.85 4.00
CA ALA A 181 2.15 6.38 3.34
C ALA A 181 1.95 7.16 2.03
N PRO A 182 1.98 6.51 0.86
CA PRO A 182 1.86 7.18 -0.42
C PRO A 182 0.41 7.53 -0.75
N ARG A 183 0.24 8.48 -1.65
CA ARG A 183 -1.02 8.67 -2.36
C ARG A 183 -1.17 7.61 -3.45
N LEU A 184 -2.28 6.88 -3.45
CA LEU A 184 -2.58 5.90 -4.49
C LEU A 184 -3.10 6.60 -5.75
N VAL A 185 -2.37 6.50 -6.85
CA VAL A 185 -2.77 7.04 -8.15
C VAL A 185 -3.45 5.94 -8.95
N CYS A 186 -4.74 6.10 -9.21
CA CYS A 186 -5.52 5.15 -9.99
C CYS A 186 -5.56 5.58 -11.46
N THR A 187 -5.09 4.72 -12.35
CA THR A 187 -4.98 5.00 -13.79
C THR A 187 -5.87 4.11 -14.67
N CYS A 188 -6.29 2.96 -14.18
CA CYS A 188 -7.15 2.04 -14.90
C CYS A 188 -8.45 1.73 -14.15
N LEU A 189 -9.46 1.20 -14.88
CA LEU A 189 -10.79 0.91 -14.33
C LEU A 189 -10.74 -0.02 -13.12
N ALA A 190 -9.84 -1.02 -13.13
CA ALA A 190 -9.68 -1.97 -12.03
C ALA A 190 -9.24 -1.27 -10.75
N GLU A 191 -8.29 -0.34 -10.84
CA GLU A 191 -7.84 0.45 -9.69
C GLU A 191 -8.96 1.35 -9.17
N TRP A 192 -9.73 2.01 -10.04
CA TRP A 192 -10.87 2.85 -9.60
C TRP A 192 -11.98 2.08 -8.88
N MET A 193 -12.12 0.78 -9.15
CA MET A 193 -13.07 -0.08 -8.45
C MET A 193 -12.54 -0.58 -7.11
N VAL A 194 -11.28 -1.01 -7.05
CA VAL A 194 -10.73 -1.80 -5.95
C VAL A 194 -9.90 -0.94 -4.98
N GLN A 195 -9.03 -0.07 -5.48
CA GLN A 195 -8.10 0.70 -4.64
C GLN A 195 -8.77 1.60 -3.60
N PRO A 196 -9.90 2.28 -3.87
CA PRO A 196 -10.58 3.05 -2.84
C PRO A 196 -11.05 2.21 -1.65
N ILE A 197 -11.51 0.98 -1.92
CA ILE A 197 -11.92 0.04 -0.87
C ILE A 197 -10.68 -0.43 -0.10
N MET A 198 -9.63 -0.85 -0.82
CA MET A 198 -8.40 -1.33 -0.20
C MET A 198 -7.70 -0.25 0.62
N ALA A 199 -7.61 0.99 0.11
CA ALA A 199 -7.07 2.13 0.86
C ALA A 199 -7.84 2.40 2.16
N SER A 200 -9.18 2.28 2.12
CA SER A 200 -10.02 2.43 3.30
C SER A 200 -9.78 1.32 4.33
N LEU A 201 -9.61 0.08 3.87
CA LEU A 201 -9.32 -1.06 4.74
C LEU A 201 -7.92 -0.97 5.36
N LEU A 202 -6.91 -0.60 4.56
CA LEU A 202 -5.54 -0.40 5.04
C LEU A 202 -5.48 0.76 6.05
N GLY A 203 -6.14 1.88 5.76
CA GLY A 203 -6.18 3.03 6.65
C GLY A 203 -6.80 2.74 8.02
N LEU A 204 -7.76 1.80 8.08
CA LEU A 204 -8.38 1.39 9.35
C LEU A 204 -7.67 0.19 9.98
N GLY A 205 -7.15 -0.74 9.16
CA GLY A 205 -6.57 -2.01 9.62
C GLY A 205 -5.16 -1.88 10.18
N PHE A 206 -4.44 -0.82 9.79
CA PHE A 206 -3.10 -0.53 10.29
C PHE A 206 -3.09 0.83 11.01
N PRO A 207 -3.36 0.83 12.31
CA PRO A 207 -3.54 2.05 13.08
C PRO A 207 -2.21 2.83 13.17
N ILE A 208 -2.14 3.92 12.40
CA ILE A 208 -0.94 4.74 12.24
C ILE A 208 -0.49 5.39 13.56
N VAL A 209 -1.43 5.69 14.45
CA VAL A 209 -1.12 6.31 15.75
C VAL A 209 -0.39 5.30 16.63
N GLU A 210 -0.91 4.09 16.73
CA GLU A 210 -0.32 3.00 17.53
C GLU A 210 1.01 2.52 16.93
N ALA A 211 1.15 2.53 15.60
CA ALA A 211 2.42 2.21 14.96
C ALA A 211 3.53 3.18 15.36
N ASN A 212 3.19 4.46 15.60
CA ASN A 212 4.10 5.50 16.04
C ASN A 212 4.31 5.55 17.57
N ASP A 213 3.48 4.88 18.36
CA ASP A 213 3.63 4.80 19.80
C ASP A 213 4.73 3.77 20.16
N PRO A 214 5.83 4.20 20.80
CA PRO A 214 6.92 3.28 21.16
C PRO A 214 6.50 2.23 22.21
N THR A 215 5.41 2.44 22.92
CA THR A 215 4.91 1.52 23.96
C THR A 215 3.95 0.47 23.39
N SER A 216 3.49 0.63 22.16
CA SER A 216 2.58 -0.30 21.47
C SER A 216 3.37 -1.37 20.70
N ASP A 217 2.88 -2.61 20.70
CA ASP A 217 3.43 -3.70 19.88
C ASP A 217 3.03 -3.59 18.39
N VAL A 218 2.12 -2.67 18.06
CA VAL A 218 1.70 -2.45 16.68
C VAL A 218 2.83 -1.84 15.88
N ALA A 219 3.22 -2.50 14.79
CA ALA A 219 4.23 -2.00 13.86
C ALA A 219 3.70 -2.08 12.43
N PHE A 220 3.89 -1.02 11.66
CA PHE A 220 3.58 -0.97 10.24
C PHE A 220 4.46 0.08 9.54
N ALA A 221 4.89 -0.23 8.33
CA ALA A 221 5.55 0.69 7.42
C ALA A 221 5.04 0.45 6.00
N ALA A 222 5.06 1.45 5.16
CA ALA A 222 4.70 1.33 3.76
C ALA A 222 5.94 1.03 2.92
N GLY A 223 6.00 -0.15 2.31
CA GLY A 223 7.11 -0.62 1.48
C GLY A 223 7.54 0.31 0.34
N PRO A 224 6.61 1.08 -0.28
CA PRO A 224 6.95 2.07 -1.31
C PRO A 224 7.94 3.16 -0.90
N PHE A 225 8.08 3.47 0.40
CA PHE A 225 9.02 4.46 0.89
C PHE A 225 9.49 4.11 2.31
N MET A 226 10.70 3.58 2.43
CA MET A 226 11.28 3.16 3.71
C MET A 226 12.70 3.75 3.86
N LEU A 227 12.82 4.80 4.67
CA LEU A 227 14.08 5.48 4.98
C LEU A 227 14.63 4.98 6.31
N PHE A 228 15.79 4.34 6.28
CA PHE A 228 16.47 3.80 7.45
C PHE A 228 17.71 4.59 7.82
N ARG A 229 17.93 4.75 9.12
CA ARG A 229 19.26 4.99 9.64
C ARG A 229 20.10 3.73 9.40
N ARG A 230 21.25 3.87 8.74
CA ARG A 230 22.08 2.72 8.33
C ARG A 230 22.45 1.81 9.50
N SER A 231 22.84 2.37 10.64
CA SER A 231 23.21 1.60 11.84
C SER A 231 22.08 0.74 12.39
N ALA A 232 20.83 1.23 12.37
CA ALA A 232 19.67 0.48 12.80
C ALA A 232 19.31 -0.63 11.80
N TYR A 233 19.39 -0.33 10.50
CA TYR A 233 19.19 -1.34 9.45
C TYR A 233 20.19 -2.49 9.55
N ASP A 234 21.45 -2.19 9.74
CA ASP A 234 22.51 -3.20 9.91
C ASP A 234 22.32 -4.01 11.20
N ALA A 235 21.94 -3.36 12.28
CA ALA A 235 21.71 -4.02 13.58
C ALA A 235 20.60 -5.07 13.53
N ILE A 236 19.55 -4.86 12.71
CA ILE A 236 18.47 -5.84 12.53
C ILE A 236 18.76 -6.89 11.45
N GLY A 237 19.93 -6.81 10.77
CA GLY A 237 20.31 -7.67 9.65
C GLY A 237 19.59 -7.38 8.33
N GLY A 238 18.78 -6.32 8.28
CA GLY A 238 18.11 -5.79 7.08
C GLY A 238 17.35 -6.84 6.27
N HIS A 239 17.29 -6.64 4.95
CA HIS A 239 16.61 -7.57 4.04
C HIS A 239 17.25 -8.97 4.01
N ARG A 240 18.53 -9.10 4.42
CA ARG A 240 19.22 -10.40 4.47
C ARG A 240 18.63 -11.30 5.55
N ALA A 241 18.31 -10.75 6.72
CA ALA A 241 17.64 -11.48 7.80
C ALA A 241 16.21 -11.90 7.44
N LEU A 242 15.59 -11.22 6.48
CA LEU A 242 14.21 -11.42 6.04
C LEU A 242 14.12 -11.98 4.62
N ALA A 243 15.14 -12.75 4.18
CA ALA A 243 15.30 -13.22 2.81
C ALA A 243 14.04 -13.86 2.20
N GLY A 244 13.33 -14.68 2.95
CA GLY A 244 12.12 -15.40 2.51
C GLY A 244 10.80 -14.69 2.78
N GLU A 245 10.82 -13.50 3.40
CA GLU A 245 9.58 -12.79 3.73
C GLU A 245 8.98 -12.12 2.49
N VAL A 246 7.69 -12.37 2.25
CA VAL A 246 6.96 -11.85 1.08
C VAL A 246 6.41 -10.44 1.34
N VAL A 247 6.09 -10.13 2.61
CA VAL A 247 5.63 -8.82 3.07
C VAL A 247 6.75 -8.24 3.93
N GLU A 248 7.83 -7.89 3.26
CA GLU A 248 9.10 -7.50 3.88
C GLU A 248 9.00 -6.19 4.66
N ASP A 249 8.17 -5.26 4.21
CA ASP A 249 7.94 -3.97 4.84
C ASP A 249 7.33 -4.13 6.25
N LEU A 250 6.32 -4.98 6.39
CA LEU A 250 5.72 -5.31 7.68
C LEU A 250 6.72 -6.03 8.59
N ALA A 251 7.50 -6.97 8.03
CA ALA A 251 8.50 -7.71 8.80
C ALA A 251 9.63 -6.78 9.28
N LEU A 252 10.14 -5.89 8.44
CA LEU A 252 11.13 -4.88 8.80
C LEU A 252 10.62 -3.93 9.88
N ALA A 253 9.38 -3.43 9.75
CA ALA A 253 8.76 -2.56 10.74
C ALA A 253 8.64 -3.25 12.12
N ARG A 254 8.20 -4.50 12.13
CA ARG A 254 8.11 -5.33 13.34
C ARG A 254 9.49 -5.55 13.97
N THR A 255 10.49 -5.88 13.17
CA THR A 255 11.86 -6.12 13.66
C THR A 255 12.50 -4.85 14.22
N ILE A 256 12.37 -3.71 13.54
CA ILE A 256 12.85 -2.40 14.03
C ILE A 256 12.24 -2.11 15.41
N LYS A 257 10.92 -2.22 15.53
CA LYS A 257 10.22 -1.86 16.76
C LYS A 257 10.52 -2.82 17.92
N SER A 258 10.52 -4.14 17.65
CA SER A 258 10.85 -5.16 18.65
C SER A 258 12.32 -5.13 19.11
N SER A 259 13.22 -4.58 18.29
CA SER A 259 14.63 -4.35 18.64
C SER A 259 14.86 -3.03 19.42
N GLY A 260 13.79 -2.31 19.77
CA GLY A 260 13.86 -1.06 20.54
C GLY A 260 14.22 0.17 19.72
N PHE A 261 14.27 0.06 18.40
CA PHE A 261 14.49 1.19 17.49
C PHE A 261 13.21 2.00 17.25
N ARG A 262 13.37 3.25 16.87
CA ARG A 262 12.27 4.19 16.68
C ARG A 262 11.69 4.11 15.28
N LEU A 263 10.46 3.61 15.19
CA LEU A 263 9.64 3.60 13.98
C LEU A 263 8.81 4.89 13.89
N ARG A 264 8.83 5.52 12.70
CA ARG A 264 7.93 6.63 12.34
C ARG A 264 7.23 6.33 11.04
N TYR A 265 5.91 6.22 11.09
CA TYR A 265 5.04 6.02 9.94
C TYR A 265 4.16 7.24 9.76
N VAL A 266 4.29 7.93 8.63
CA VAL A 266 3.80 9.29 8.42
C VAL A 266 3.01 9.37 7.11
N LEU A 267 1.96 10.18 7.03
CA LEU A 267 1.25 10.42 5.78
C LEU A 267 2.09 11.30 4.86
N GLY A 268 2.47 10.77 3.70
CA GLY A 268 3.21 11.47 2.64
C GLY A 268 2.37 11.70 1.38
N LEU A 269 1.06 11.97 1.52
CA LEU A 269 0.09 12.04 0.42
C LEU A 269 0.36 13.17 -0.59
N ASP A 270 1.08 14.21 -0.17
CA ASP A 270 1.53 15.33 -1.00
C ASP A 270 2.97 15.17 -1.52
N ALA A 271 3.66 14.10 -1.13
CA ALA A 271 5.08 13.88 -1.39
C ALA A 271 5.37 12.62 -2.21
N VAL A 272 4.57 11.58 -2.07
CA VAL A 272 4.80 10.27 -2.70
C VAL A 272 3.55 9.81 -3.43
N ASP A 273 3.65 9.59 -4.74
CA ASP A 273 2.64 8.98 -5.58
C ASP A 273 3.00 7.53 -5.87
N LEU A 274 2.01 6.63 -5.77
CA LEU A 274 2.17 5.21 -6.03
C LEU A 274 1.14 4.74 -7.06
N GLN A 275 1.63 4.21 -8.20
CA GLN A 275 0.81 3.61 -9.24
C GLN A 275 1.08 2.11 -9.31
N MET A 276 0.23 1.31 -8.66
CA MET A 276 0.51 -0.12 -8.43
C MET A 276 0.21 -1.02 -9.62
N TYR A 277 -0.93 -0.83 -10.29
CA TYR A 277 -1.47 -1.84 -11.19
C TYR A 277 -1.91 -1.27 -12.53
N PRO A 278 -1.29 -1.69 -13.65
CA PRO A 278 -1.68 -1.22 -14.98
C PRO A 278 -3.02 -1.81 -15.47
N ASN A 279 -3.49 -2.92 -14.88
CA ASN A 279 -4.69 -3.62 -15.30
C ASN A 279 -5.26 -4.55 -14.21
N LEU A 280 -6.43 -5.17 -14.48
CA LEU A 280 -7.10 -6.07 -13.54
C LEU A 280 -6.29 -7.33 -13.21
N SER A 281 -5.55 -7.89 -14.16
CA SER A 281 -4.75 -9.09 -13.92
C SER A 281 -3.63 -8.84 -12.91
N ALA A 282 -2.89 -7.74 -13.08
CA ALA A 282 -1.84 -7.32 -12.15
C ALA A 282 -2.41 -6.99 -10.75
N LEU A 283 -3.55 -6.29 -10.71
CA LEU A 283 -4.23 -5.98 -9.46
C LEU A 283 -4.69 -7.25 -8.74
N TRP A 284 -5.27 -8.20 -9.46
CA TRP A 284 -5.70 -9.48 -8.91
C TRP A 284 -4.53 -10.31 -8.36
N GLU A 285 -3.43 -10.39 -9.12
CA GLU A 285 -2.21 -11.07 -8.68
C GLU A 285 -1.64 -10.44 -7.41
N GLY A 286 -1.48 -9.11 -7.39
CA GLY A 286 -0.92 -8.40 -6.24
C GLY A 286 -1.78 -8.52 -4.98
N TRP A 287 -3.10 -8.28 -5.06
CA TRP A 287 -3.95 -8.34 -3.88
C TRP A 287 -4.22 -9.77 -3.41
N THR A 288 -4.33 -10.76 -4.30
CA THR A 288 -4.44 -12.17 -3.87
C THR A 288 -3.16 -12.65 -3.17
N LYS A 289 -1.99 -12.11 -3.52
CA LYS A 289 -0.74 -12.36 -2.81
C LYS A 289 -0.77 -11.77 -1.40
N ASN A 290 -1.14 -10.50 -1.29
CA ASN A 290 -0.98 -9.73 -0.05
C ASN A 290 -2.09 -9.96 0.98
N TRP A 291 -3.33 -10.30 0.56
CA TRP A 291 -4.50 -10.38 1.45
C TRP A 291 -4.32 -11.33 2.63
N PHE A 292 -4.03 -12.59 2.35
CA PHE A 292 -3.92 -13.62 3.39
C PHE A 292 -2.65 -13.47 4.24
N LEU A 293 -1.54 -13.04 3.63
CA LEU A 293 -0.28 -12.79 4.32
C LEU A 293 -0.39 -11.57 5.25
N GLY A 294 -0.98 -10.48 4.78
CA GLY A 294 -1.21 -9.28 5.59
C GLY A 294 -2.16 -9.49 6.78
N LEU A 295 -2.92 -10.61 6.76
CA LEU A 295 -3.80 -11.05 7.86
C LEU A 295 -3.20 -12.20 8.67
N ASP A 296 -1.87 -12.30 8.74
CA ASP A 296 -1.09 -13.26 9.51
C ASP A 296 -1.43 -14.73 9.20
N ARG A 297 -1.82 -15.03 7.96
CA ARG A 297 -2.25 -16.36 7.47
C ARG A 297 -3.42 -16.94 8.28
N ASN A 298 -4.25 -16.09 8.85
CA ASN A 298 -5.42 -16.50 9.64
C ASN A 298 -6.64 -16.66 8.72
N ILE A 299 -7.05 -17.92 8.45
CA ILE A 299 -8.15 -18.23 7.53
C ILE A 299 -9.48 -17.60 7.97
N PRO A 300 -9.97 -17.78 9.22
CA PRO A 300 -11.20 -17.15 9.66
C PRO A 300 -11.18 -15.62 9.52
N LYS A 301 -10.07 -14.98 9.89
CA LYS A 301 -9.90 -13.52 9.77
C LYS A 301 -9.93 -13.06 8.32
N ALA A 302 -9.25 -13.78 7.42
CA ALA A 302 -9.20 -13.45 6.00
C ALA A 302 -10.56 -13.56 5.30
N LEU A 303 -11.30 -14.65 5.58
CA LEU A 303 -12.63 -14.88 5.01
C LEU A 303 -13.67 -13.92 5.61
N ALA A 304 -13.63 -13.69 6.93
CA ALA A 304 -14.51 -12.74 7.60
C ALA A 304 -14.31 -11.31 7.05
N ALA A 305 -13.06 -10.87 6.87
CA ALA A 305 -12.76 -9.56 6.29
C ALA A 305 -13.32 -9.43 4.87
N GLY A 306 -13.17 -10.46 4.02
CA GLY A 306 -13.79 -10.49 2.69
C GLY A 306 -15.32 -10.43 2.74
N GLY A 307 -15.93 -11.18 3.65
CA GLY A 307 -17.39 -11.16 3.88
C GLY A 307 -17.91 -9.78 4.33
N VAL A 308 -17.18 -9.12 5.23
CA VAL A 308 -17.49 -7.75 5.67
C VAL A 308 -17.42 -6.76 4.51
N VAL A 309 -16.43 -6.89 3.62
CA VAL A 309 -16.34 -6.04 2.42
C VAL A 309 -17.53 -6.25 1.49
N VAL A 310 -17.91 -7.50 1.22
CA VAL A 310 -19.10 -7.81 0.40
C VAL A 310 -20.36 -7.19 1.06
N LEU A 311 -20.51 -7.37 2.36
CA LEU A 311 -21.65 -6.82 3.10
C LEU A 311 -21.71 -5.29 3.02
N MET A 312 -20.58 -4.61 3.18
CA MET A 312 -20.55 -3.14 3.21
C MET A 312 -20.64 -2.51 1.83
N PHE A 313 -19.98 -3.09 0.82
CA PHE A 313 -19.84 -2.45 -0.49
C PHE A 313 -20.71 -3.06 -1.58
N ALA A 314 -20.93 -4.36 -1.60
CA ALA A 314 -21.71 -5.03 -2.65
C ALA A 314 -23.18 -5.25 -2.28
N ALA A 315 -23.46 -5.72 -1.05
CA ALA A 315 -24.80 -6.06 -0.63
C ALA A 315 -25.83 -4.92 -0.78
N PRO A 316 -25.53 -3.65 -0.47
CA PRO A 316 -26.49 -2.55 -0.66
C PRO A 316 -26.99 -2.42 -2.10
N TRP A 317 -26.12 -2.62 -3.08
CA TRP A 317 -26.46 -2.56 -4.51
C TRP A 317 -27.38 -3.69 -4.96
N ILE A 318 -27.26 -4.85 -4.32
CA ILE A 318 -28.10 -6.02 -4.58
C ILE A 318 -29.45 -5.90 -3.86
N PHE A 319 -29.42 -5.56 -2.57
CA PHE A 319 -30.62 -5.47 -1.76
C PHE A 319 -31.50 -4.28 -2.08
N LEU A 320 -30.96 -3.16 -2.57
CA LEU A 320 -31.73 -1.98 -2.94
C LEU A 320 -32.83 -2.31 -3.95
N PRO A 321 -32.56 -2.82 -5.15
CA PRO A 321 -33.61 -3.14 -6.13
C PRO A 321 -34.50 -4.32 -5.69
N ILE A 322 -33.92 -5.33 -5.04
CA ILE A 322 -34.68 -6.51 -4.60
C ILE A 322 -35.71 -6.12 -3.53
N CYS A 323 -35.30 -5.40 -2.48
CA CYS A 323 -36.21 -4.97 -1.42
C CYS A 323 -37.23 -3.96 -1.93
N ALA A 324 -36.87 -3.06 -2.85
CA ALA A 324 -37.79 -2.15 -3.49
C ALA A 324 -38.88 -2.89 -4.28
N ALA A 325 -38.52 -3.89 -5.07
CA ALA A 325 -39.46 -4.70 -5.80
C ALA A 325 -40.42 -5.45 -4.86
N PHE A 326 -39.91 -6.09 -3.82
CA PHE A 326 -40.73 -6.78 -2.82
C PHE A 326 -41.63 -5.80 -2.00
N ALA A 327 -41.17 -4.59 -1.73
CA ALA A 327 -41.98 -3.57 -1.07
C ALA A 327 -43.23 -3.19 -1.89
N VAL A 328 -43.09 -3.16 -3.23
CA VAL A 328 -44.20 -2.87 -4.14
C VAL A 328 -45.12 -4.09 -4.33
N MET A 329 -44.58 -5.30 -4.41
CA MET A 329 -45.35 -6.51 -4.75
C MET A 329 -45.99 -7.21 -3.57
N SER A 330 -45.59 -6.94 -2.32
CA SER A 330 -46.00 -7.70 -1.14
C SER A 330 -47.06 -6.95 -0.35
N PHE A 331 -48.35 -7.22 -0.60
CA PHE A 331 -49.47 -6.75 0.26
C PHE A 331 -49.27 -7.29 1.68
N GLY A 332 -49.18 -6.39 2.69
CA GLY A 332 -49.12 -6.72 4.11
C GLY A 332 -47.73 -6.81 4.77
N LYS A 333 -46.62 -6.81 4.01
CA LYS A 333 -45.22 -6.82 4.55
C LYS A 333 -44.36 -5.69 4.01
N THR A 334 -45.00 -4.73 3.43
CA THR A 334 -44.45 -3.56 2.73
C THR A 334 -43.44 -2.79 3.59
N VAL A 335 -43.71 -2.68 4.91
CA VAL A 335 -42.91 -1.82 5.81
C VAL A 335 -41.48 -2.35 6.00
N ILE A 336 -41.27 -3.68 6.22
CA ILE A 336 -39.95 -4.22 6.45
C ILE A 336 -39.11 -4.15 5.18
N PHE A 337 -39.66 -4.53 4.02
CA PHE A 337 -38.95 -4.42 2.75
C PHE A 337 -38.67 -2.96 2.34
N ALA A 338 -39.62 -2.06 2.61
CA ALA A 338 -39.44 -0.62 2.40
C ALA A 338 -38.32 -0.07 3.30
N ALA A 339 -38.28 -0.46 4.57
CA ALA A 339 -37.21 -0.09 5.50
C ALA A 339 -35.86 -0.66 5.05
N SER A 340 -35.83 -1.92 4.61
CA SER A 340 -34.59 -2.55 4.07
C SER A 340 -34.09 -1.83 2.82
N SER A 341 -35.00 -1.47 1.89
CA SER A 341 -34.65 -0.69 0.69
C SER A 341 -34.12 0.71 1.04
N LEU A 342 -34.74 1.39 2.00
CA LEU A 342 -34.27 2.69 2.49
C LEU A 342 -32.87 2.59 3.11
N LEU A 343 -32.61 1.58 3.95
CA LEU A 343 -31.31 1.35 4.54
C LEU A 343 -30.26 1.03 3.45
N ALA A 344 -30.61 0.21 2.46
CA ALA A 344 -29.71 -0.06 1.34
C ALA A 344 -29.38 1.23 0.55
N ALA A 345 -30.38 2.10 0.32
CA ALA A 345 -30.17 3.40 -0.32
C ALA A 345 -29.25 4.31 0.53
N ILE A 346 -29.46 4.35 1.85
CA ILE A 346 -28.59 5.09 2.77
C ILE A 346 -27.14 4.53 2.69
N ALA A 347 -26.96 3.22 2.67
CA ALA A 347 -25.64 2.61 2.53
C ALA A 347 -24.96 3.01 1.21
N VAL A 348 -25.69 3.05 0.09
CA VAL A 348 -25.17 3.55 -1.19
C VAL A 348 -24.77 5.02 -1.09
N VAL A 349 -25.58 5.85 -0.45
CA VAL A 349 -25.25 7.28 -0.22
C VAL A 349 -24.00 7.42 0.65
N LEU A 350 -23.84 6.62 1.69
CA LEU A 350 -22.61 6.60 2.51
C LEU A 350 -21.39 6.23 1.68
N GLN A 351 -21.50 5.28 0.74
CA GLN A 351 -20.43 4.95 -0.20
C GLN A 351 -20.09 6.15 -1.12
N ILE A 352 -21.08 6.92 -1.56
CA ILE A 352 -20.84 8.15 -2.33
C ILE A 352 -20.05 9.17 -1.48
N PHE A 353 -20.44 9.40 -0.24
CA PHE A 353 -19.70 10.29 0.67
C PHE A 353 -18.26 9.80 0.89
N LEU A 354 -18.07 8.51 1.11
CA LEU A 354 -16.74 7.91 1.20
C LEU A 354 -15.93 8.17 -0.09
N ARG A 355 -16.58 8.10 -1.25
CA ARG A 355 -15.94 8.37 -2.54
C ARG A 355 -15.51 9.85 -2.69
N PHE A 356 -16.29 10.81 -2.20
CA PHE A 356 -15.89 12.21 -2.15
C PHE A 356 -14.67 12.40 -1.24
N TRP A 357 -14.68 11.78 -0.06
CA TRP A 357 -13.56 11.83 0.86
C TRP A 357 -12.28 11.23 0.26
N ILE A 358 -12.38 10.10 -0.43
CA ILE A 358 -11.26 9.46 -1.13
C ILE A 358 -10.74 10.38 -2.27
N LYS A 359 -11.65 11.06 -2.99
CA LYS A 359 -11.23 12.04 -3.99
C LYS A 359 -10.37 13.14 -3.37
N ASP A 360 -10.79 13.70 -2.25
CA ASP A 360 -10.09 14.81 -1.61
C ASP A 360 -8.73 14.39 -1.03
N ARG A 361 -8.59 13.12 -0.63
CA ARG A 361 -7.35 12.59 -0.04
C ARG A 361 -6.40 11.95 -1.07
N PHE A 362 -6.93 11.23 -2.05
CA PHE A 362 -6.17 10.42 -2.99
C PHE A 362 -6.34 10.82 -4.46
N GLY A 363 -7.13 11.85 -4.76
CA GLY A 363 -7.36 12.34 -6.11
C GLY A 363 -8.20 11.42 -7.01
N VAL A 364 -8.81 10.35 -6.47
CA VAL A 364 -9.58 9.38 -7.26
C VAL A 364 -10.90 9.97 -7.75
N PRO A 365 -11.21 9.94 -9.07
CA PRO A 365 -12.41 10.58 -9.61
C PRO A 365 -13.73 10.08 -9.02
N VAL A 366 -14.64 10.98 -8.67
CA VAL A 366 -15.96 10.63 -8.14
C VAL A 366 -16.85 9.98 -9.20
N LYS A 367 -16.67 10.30 -10.50
CA LYS A 367 -17.51 9.80 -11.61
C LYS A 367 -17.69 8.27 -11.65
N PHE A 368 -16.82 7.52 -11.01
CA PHE A 368 -16.88 6.05 -10.93
C PHE A 368 -17.47 5.53 -9.61
N TRP A 369 -18.21 6.37 -8.85
CA TRP A 369 -18.78 6.00 -7.56
C TRP A 369 -19.65 4.73 -7.62
N TRP A 370 -20.39 4.51 -8.72
CA TRP A 370 -21.25 3.34 -8.95
C TRP A 370 -20.48 2.02 -9.12
N LEU A 371 -19.17 2.07 -9.32
CA LEU A 371 -18.31 0.87 -9.36
C LEU A 371 -17.99 0.30 -7.98
N MET A 372 -18.34 0.98 -6.89
CA MET A 372 -18.05 0.51 -5.53
C MET A 372 -18.68 -0.85 -5.24
N GLY A 373 -19.88 -1.12 -5.76
CA GLY A 373 -20.54 -2.43 -5.63
C GLY A 373 -19.76 -3.55 -6.31
N VAL A 374 -19.32 -3.32 -7.53
CA VAL A 374 -18.49 -4.29 -8.30
C VAL A 374 -17.13 -4.45 -7.64
N GLY A 375 -16.51 -3.36 -7.20
CA GLY A 375 -15.25 -3.38 -6.44
C GLY A 375 -15.38 -4.22 -5.16
N GLY A 376 -16.48 -4.10 -4.44
CA GLY A 376 -16.79 -4.90 -3.25
C GLY A 376 -16.86 -6.40 -3.53
N LEU A 377 -17.45 -6.81 -4.68
CA LEU A 377 -17.47 -8.20 -5.12
C LEU A 377 -16.06 -8.71 -5.48
N LEU A 378 -15.28 -7.89 -6.20
CA LEU A 378 -13.90 -8.25 -6.56
C LEU A 378 -13.02 -8.42 -5.32
N VAL A 379 -13.06 -7.49 -4.38
CA VAL A 379 -12.30 -7.60 -3.12
C VAL A 379 -12.77 -8.80 -2.29
N GLY A 380 -14.08 -9.03 -2.20
CA GLY A 380 -14.62 -10.20 -1.55
C GLY A 380 -14.15 -11.52 -2.15
N ALA A 381 -14.01 -11.58 -3.49
CA ALA A 381 -13.50 -12.75 -4.19
C ALA A 381 -11.98 -12.96 -4.02
N ILE A 382 -11.22 -11.89 -3.77
CA ILE A 382 -9.77 -11.98 -3.45
C ILE A 382 -9.55 -12.84 -2.20
N ALA A 383 -10.39 -12.71 -1.17
CA ALA A 383 -10.20 -13.38 0.12
C ALA A 383 -10.13 -14.93 0.00
N PRO A 384 -11.13 -15.65 -0.53
CA PRO A 384 -11.06 -17.09 -0.66
C PRO A 384 -9.99 -17.55 -1.65
N VAL A 385 -9.72 -16.79 -2.73
CA VAL A 385 -8.68 -17.12 -3.71
C VAL A 385 -7.29 -16.98 -3.09
N SER A 386 -7.05 -15.94 -2.28
CA SER A 386 -5.80 -15.74 -1.56
C SER A 386 -5.52 -16.90 -0.59
N VAL A 387 -6.52 -17.30 0.20
CA VAL A 387 -6.42 -18.46 1.10
C VAL A 387 -6.12 -19.74 0.33
N TRP A 388 -6.88 -20.02 -0.72
CA TRP A 388 -6.72 -21.22 -1.55
C TRP A 388 -5.33 -21.31 -2.18
N ARG A 389 -4.85 -20.23 -2.79
CA ARG A 389 -3.50 -20.16 -3.39
C ARG A 389 -2.41 -20.43 -2.36
N SER A 390 -2.53 -19.84 -1.16
CA SER A 390 -1.57 -20.05 -0.07
C SER A 390 -1.52 -21.50 0.42
N LEU A 391 -2.70 -22.13 0.59
CA LEU A 391 -2.78 -23.49 1.13
C LEU A 391 -2.35 -24.55 0.10
N THR A 392 -2.52 -24.28 -1.18
CA THR A 392 -2.19 -25.24 -2.26
C THR A 392 -0.80 -25.09 -2.82
N GLY A 393 -0.05 -24.05 -2.41
CA GLY A 393 1.25 -23.71 -3.02
C GLY A 393 1.15 -23.34 -4.50
N ARG A 394 -0.08 -23.23 -5.04
CA ARG A 394 -0.33 -22.95 -6.45
C ARG A 394 -0.30 -21.44 -6.71
N GLY A 395 0.86 -20.94 -7.15
CA GLY A 395 0.86 -19.72 -7.90
C GLY A 395 1.03 -18.42 -7.12
N TRP A 396 1.92 -18.39 -6.17
CA TRP A 396 2.54 -17.13 -5.80
C TRP A 396 3.51 -16.74 -6.91
N THR A 397 3.01 -16.00 -7.87
CA THR A 397 3.85 -15.37 -8.89
C THR A 397 3.89 -13.87 -8.66
N TRP A 398 4.98 -13.25 -9.04
CA TRP A 398 5.09 -11.80 -9.16
C TRP A 398 5.67 -11.49 -10.52
N LYS A 399 4.88 -10.81 -11.35
CA LYS A 399 5.23 -10.54 -12.76
C LYS A 399 5.66 -11.80 -13.52
N GLY A 400 4.89 -12.90 -13.33
CA GLY A 400 5.14 -14.18 -13.99
C GLY A 400 6.28 -15.02 -13.41
N ARG A 401 7.05 -14.51 -12.43
CA ARG A 401 8.12 -15.27 -11.75
C ARG A 401 7.55 -15.93 -10.50
N PRO A 402 7.75 -17.25 -10.26
CA PRO A 402 7.38 -17.89 -9.01
C PRO A 402 8.08 -17.17 -7.83
N LEU A 403 7.31 -16.78 -6.83
CA LEU A 403 7.84 -16.44 -5.53
C LEU A 403 8.33 -17.74 -4.91
N ALA A 404 9.48 -17.73 -4.22
CA ALA A 404 10.18 -18.92 -3.76
C ALA A 404 9.24 -20.08 -3.38
N THR A 405 9.37 -21.19 -4.06
CA THR A 405 8.74 -22.46 -3.68
C THR A 405 9.46 -23.01 -2.45
N ASP A 406 8.67 -23.65 -1.57
CA ASP A 406 9.16 -24.39 -0.40
C ASP A 406 10.21 -25.42 -0.77
#